data_c256a334070428bcfb560eb7674dd715
#
_entry.id   c256a334070428bcfb560eb7674dd715
#
_cell.length_a   1.000
_cell.length_b   1.000
_cell.length_c   1.000
_cell.angle_alpha   90.00
_cell.angle_beta   90.00
_cell.angle_gamma   90.00
#
_symmetry.space_group_name_H-M   'P 1'
#
loop_
_entity.id
_entity.type
_entity.pdbx_description
1 polymer ?
#
loop_
_entity_poly.entity_id
_entity_poly.type
_entity_poly.pdbx_seq_one_letter_code
_entity_poly.pdbx_strand_id
1 'polypeptide(L)'
;MESSATGKLPGPVHSPEEYLQQHDELQILFQISSALQSSPRLEDVLQRSLVAILSTLRLKMGAIYLVKDVAEEQWLLELAAHYGFASSLVNAIQAITVAPEVMSRFGYHKMVHWVPVSKLFFAQLRERMYGAGVDEVICIPLKNQNKVLGLLYVTNEGHLQIRPERSEFLSAIGNQLGVAIENAQLFESIERAKSELEISFDAIQHSIFLVDNQLRIFRVNRTSEMVYGKARDLIGKKYTKVLYGQDQPPPECPIWACLWGGQPVQREGPHQRWGGYYHYYAFPVLNADGDVERVVYYEKDVTEERKLEQRLQQSERLKALGTLATGIAHEIRNPLATINFNTQMLQRELLLDPAQQQMIGDVVQQIKKIDRIVQQVLSFAKPRDPQFLPHHLNEIVRYCYDLAKAHLRKANMEAVLELGDNIPMLVVDYNQISQVIMNLMINAIEAMPQGGTLTLRTMYQEDPAAVVLQVTDTGDGILEEDRDRIFDPFFTRKSEGTGLGLSISRQILEKHGAYIELDTEVGTGTTFRTVFPFSD
;
A
#
# COMPACT_ATOMS: atom_id res chain seq x y z
N MET A 1 82.77 -54.05 33.21
CA MET A 1 81.67 -54.87 33.67
C MET A 1 80.42 -54.07 33.32
N GLU A 2 79.82 -54.37 32.19
CA GLU A 2 78.55 -55.05 32.03
C GLU A 2 77.36 -54.10 32.32
N SER A 3 76.35 -53.87 31.56
CA SER A 3 75.75 -54.62 30.45
C SER A 3 74.75 -53.71 29.77
N SER A 4 74.74 -53.71 28.50
CA SER A 4 73.72 -53.16 27.63
C SER A 4 72.42 -53.96 27.72
N ALA A 5 71.29 -53.28 27.79
CA ALA A 5 70.02 -53.85 27.41
C ALA A 5 69.18 -52.82 26.60
N THR A 6 69.32 -52.92 25.31
CA THR A 6 68.44 -52.31 24.33
C THR A 6 67.09 -53.07 24.29
N GLY A 7 66.07 -52.54 24.92
CA GLY A 7 64.71 -53.00 24.75
C GLY A 7 64.10 -52.32 23.49
N LYS A 8 64.07 -53.02 22.35
CA LYS A 8 63.21 -52.70 21.21
C LYS A 8 61.79 -52.89 21.62
N LEU A 9 61.01 -51.78 21.63
CA LEU A 9 59.56 -51.82 21.56
C LEU A 9 59.15 -52.32 20.17
N PRO A 10 58.37 -53.38 20.04
CA PRO A 10 57.77 -53.71 18.75
C PRO A 10 56.68 -52.66 18.43
N GLY A 11 56.93 -51.81 17.43
CA GLY A 11 55.90 -51.03 16.82
C GLY A 11 54.85 -51.97 16.20
N PRO A 12 53.55 -51.55 16.15
CA PRO A 12 52.52 -52.35 15.52
C PRO A 12 52.87 -52.51 14.04
N VAL A 13 53.18 -53.77 13.64
CA VAL A 13 53.37 -54.16 12.24
C VAL A 13 51.94 -54.20 11.62
N HIS A 14 51.50 -53.09 11.08
CA HIS A 14 50.28 -53.07 10.24
C HIS A 14 50.61 -53.81 8.94
N SER A 15 49.71 -54.72 8.53
CA SER A 15 49.85 -55.41 7.26
C SER A 15 49.74 -54.43 6.08
N PRO A 16 50.32 -54.66 4.92
CA PRO A 16 50.19 -53.84 3.74
C PRO A 16 48.69 -53.62 3.34
N GLU A 17 47.83 -54.56 3.66
CA GLU A 17 46.38 -54.48 3.44
C GLU A 17 45.71 -53.48 4.40
N GLU A 18 46.16 -53.39 5.66
CA GLU A 18 45.65 -52.39 6.64
C GLU A 18 46.04 -50.95 6.25
N TYR A 19 47.26 -50.75 5.70
CA TYR A 19 47.65 -49.43 5.20
C TYR A 19 46.87 -48.99 3.99
N LEU A 20 46.58 -49.85 3.02
CA LEU A 20 45.77 -49.57 1.87
C LEU A 20 44.31 -49.24 2.31
N GLN A 21 43.79 -49.94 3.27
CA GLN A 21 42.48 -49.77 3.80
C GLN A 21 42.33 -48.42 4.55
N GLN A 22 43.26 -48.03 5.39
CA GLN A 22 43.28 -46.72 6.05
C GLN A 22 43.42 -45.58 5.04
N HIS A 23 44.15 -45.75 3.97
CA HIS A 23 44.28 -44.76 2.90
C HIS A 23 42.96 -44.53 2.18
N ASP A 24 42.25 -45.61 1.80
CA ASP A 24 40.93 -45.55 1.17
C ASP A 24 39.89 -44.85 2.09
N GLU A 25 39.93 -45.12 3.39
CA GLU A 25 39.08 -44.52 4.41
C GLU A 25 39.30 -43.00 4.55
N LEU A 26 40.54 -42.56 4.61
CA LEU A 26 40.89 -41.13 4.63
C LEU A 26 40.50 -40.42 3.34
N GLN A 27 40.63 -41.10 2.20
CA GLN A 27 40.28 -40.55 0.90
C GLN A 27 38.77 -40.27 0.78
N ILE A 28 37.92 -41.17 1.30
CA ILE A 28 36.45 -40.93 1.34
C ILE A 28 36.12 -39.69 2.19
N LEU A 29 36.63 -39.60 3.40
CA LEU A 29 36.39 -38.49 4.30
C LEU A 29 36.86 -37.18 3.69
N PHE A 30 37.99 -37.17 2.99
CA PHE A 30 38.48 -35.99 2.27
C PHE A 30 37.59 -35.62 1.09
N GLN A 31 37.13 -36.60 0.30
CA GLN A 31 36.22 -36.35 -0.82
C GLN A 31 34.87 -35.80 -0.37
N ILE A 32 34.31 -36.32 0.73
CA ILE A 32 33.06 -35.77 1.33
C ILE A 32 33.30 -34.31 1.77
N SER A 33 34.42 -34.06 2.47
CA SER A 33 34.78 -32.71 2.92
C SER A 33 35.00 -31.73 1.75
N SER A 34 35.59 -32.18 0.66
CA SER A 34 35.81 -31.40 -0.56
C SER A 34 34.49 -31.11 -1.31
N ALA A 35 33.61 -32.10 -1.38
CA ALA A 35 32.29 -31.92 -1.99
C ALA A 35 31.47 -30.84 -1.26
N LEU A 36 31.58 -30.74 0.07
CA LEU A 36 30.97 -29.73 0.92
C LEU A 36 31.42 -28.29 0.59
N GLN A 37 32.69 -28.12 0.19
CA GLN A 37 33.25 -26.81 -0.12
C GLN A 37 32.89 -26.33 -1.55
N SER A 38 32.47 -27.26 -2.43
CA SER A 38 32.35 -27.00 -3.87
C SER A 38 30.96 -26.63 -4.36
N SER A 39 29.89 -26.87 -3.58
CA SER A 39 28.51 -26.55 -3.98
C SER A 39 27.66 -26.03 -2.81
N PRO A 40 26.92 -24.96 -2.98
CA PRO A 40 25.99 -24.46 -1.96
C PRO A 40 24.67 -25.26 -1.90
N ARG A 41 24.39 -26.15 -2.87
CA ARG A 41 23.14 -26.93 -2.92
C ARG A 41 23.30 -28.27 -2.25
N LEU A 42 22.50 -28.54 -1.26
CA LEU A 42 22.50 -29.78 -0.48
C LEU A 42 22.38 -31.02 -1.36
N GLU A 43 21.47 -31.00 -2.35
CA GLU A 43 21.24 -32.13 -3.26
C GLU A 43 22.51 -32.50 -4.05
N ASP A 44 23.24 -31.51 -4.59
CA ASP A 44 24.49 -31.73 -5.34
C ASP A 44 25.58 -32.33 -4.45
N VAL A 45 25.66 -31.84 -3.20
CA VAL A 45 26.62 -32.35 -2.20
C VAL A 45 26.30 -33.80 -1.88
N LEU A 46 25.05 -34.13 -1.59
CA LEU A 46 24.64 -35.51 -1.24
C LEU A 46 24.84 -36.47 -2.41
N GLN A 47 24.48 -36.05 -3.63
CA GLN A 47 24.66 -36.88 -4.83
C GLN A 47 26.13 -37.19 -5.09
N ARG A 48 27.02 -36.18 -5.02
CA ARG A 48 28.48 -36.39 -5.20
C ARG A 48 29.08 -37.25 -4.09
N SER A 49 28.70 -36.99 -2.85
CA SER A 49 29.16 -37.79 -1.70
C SER A 49 28.72 -39.23 -1.80
N LEU A 50 27.45 -39.48 -2.21
CA LEU A 50 26.93 -40.82 -2.42
C LEU A 50 27.76 -41.58 -3.48
N VAL A 51 28.00 -40.97 -4.64
CA VAL A 51 28.81 -41.59 -5.71
C VAL A 51 30.25 -41.89 -5.23
N ALA A 52 30.87 -40.96 -4.50
CA ALA A 52 32.22 -41.15 -3.92
C ALA A 52 32.25 -42.31 -2.93
N ILE A 53 31.28 -42.40 -2.03
CA ILE A 53 31.14 -43.47 -1.05
C ILE A 53 30.98 -44.83 -1.76
N LEU A 54 30.03 -44.92 -2.70
CA LEU A 54 29.77 -46.16 -3.42
C LEU A 54 30.96 -46.63 -4.24
N SER A 55 31.65 -45.72 -4.95
CA SER A 55 32.82 -46.05 -5.75
C SER A 55 33.96 -46.59 -4.90
N THR A 56 34.26 -45.99 -3.76
CA THR A 56 35.36 -46.42 -2.87
C THR A 56 35.03 -47.69 -2.10
N LEU A 57 33.77 -47.86 -1.69
CA LEU A 57 33.28 -49.09 -1.05
C LEU A 57 33.03 -50.22 -2.06
N ARG A 58 33.20 -49.97 -3.36
CA ARG A 58 32.93 -50.90 -4.48
C ARG A 58 31.48 -51.42 -4.45
N LEU A 59 30.52 -50.53 -4.12
CA LEU A 59 29.12 -50.82 -4.11
C LEU A 59 28.43 -50.25 -5.36
N LYS A 60 27.35 -50.89 -5.81
CA LYS A 60 26.66 -50.51 -7.03
C LYS A 60 25.43 -49.62 -6.77
N MET A 61 24.83 -49.69 -5.59
CA MET A 61 23.55 -49.04 -5.30
C MET A 61 23.55 -48.38 -3.94
N GLY A 62 22.91 -47.19 -3.86
CA GLY A 62 22.75 -46.50 -2.60
C GLY A 62 21.69 -45.39 -2.69
N ALA A 63 21.16 -45.01 -1.54
CA ALA A 63 20.18 -43.95 -1.39
C ALA A 63 20.39 -43.19 -0.09
N ILE A 64 20.23 -41.85 -0.15
CA ILE A 64 20.24 -40.97 1.01
C ILE A 64 18.84 -40.46 1.21
N TYR A 65 18.31 -40.65 2.41
CA TYR A 65 17.06 -40.10 2.89
C TYR A 65 17.31 -39.03 3.93
N LEU A 66 16.56 -37.92 3.82
CA LEU A 66 16.52 -36.88 4.85
C LEU A 66 15.26 -37.02 5.69
N VAL A 67 15.41 -36.80 6.98
CA VAL A 67 14.26 -36.76 7.90
C VAL A 67 13.61 -35.37 7.79
N LYS A 68 12.34 -35.34 7.39
CA LYS A 68 11.47 -34.17 7.53
C LYS A 68 10.53 -34.38 8.72
N ASP A 69 10.46 -33.37 9.57
CA ASP A 69 9.56 -33.40 10.72
C ASP A 69 8.10 -33.28 10.24
N VAL A 70 7.29 -34.28 10.53
CA VAL A 70 5.88 -34.27 10.21
C VAL A 70 5.12 -34.63 11.47
N ALA A 71 4.47 -33.63 12.06
CA ALA A 71 3.46 -33.75 13.12
C ALA A 71 3.62 -34.93 14.08
N GLU A 72 3.96 -34.64 15.28
CA GLU A 72 4.01 -35.33 16.57
C GLU A 72 4.28 -36.86 16.67
N GLU A 73 4.00 -37.67 15.63
CA GLU A 73 4.17 -39.14 15.73
C GLU A 73 4.73 -39.86 14.48
N GLN A 74 5.19 -39.17 13.46
CA GLN A 74 5.71 -39.83 12.25
C GLN A 74 6.90 -39.10 11.65
N TRP A 75 7.94 -39.87 11.27
CA TRP A 75 9.06 -39.37 10.49
C TRP A 75 8.79 -39.59 9.00
N LEU A 76 8.85 -38.52 8.22
CA LEU A 76 8.89 -38.61 6.78
C LEU A 76 10.34 -38.67 6.33
N LEU A 77 10.72 -39.78 5.73
CA LEU A 77 12.02 -39.98 5.06
C LEU A 77 11.84 -39.63 3.59
N GLU A 78 12.41 -38.53 3.13
CA GLU A 78 12.37 -38.09 1.74
C GLU A 78 13.69 -38.42 1.04
N LEU A 79 13.62 -39.02 -0.16
CA LEU A 79 14.78 -39.38 -0.95
C LEU A 79 15.49 -38.13 -1.48
N ALA A 80 16.70 -37.87 -1.02
CA ALA A 80 17.49 -36.72 -1.39
C ALA A 80 18.59 -37.03 -2.46
N ALA A 81 19.12 -38.25 -2.46
CA ALA A 81 20.05 -38.70 -3.48
C ALA A 81 19.95 -40.20 -3.68
N HIS A 82 20.22 -40.68 -4.87
CA HIS A 82 20.23 -42.10 -5.18
C HIS A 82 21.20 -42.42 -6.32
N TYR A 83 21.68 -43.67 -6.33
CA TYR A 83 22.56 -44.18 -7.39
C TYR A 83 22.32 -45.67 -7.60
N GLY A 84 22.35 -46.13 -8.85
CA GLY A 84 22.29 -47.54 -9.23
C GLY A 84 20.91 -48.18 -9.23
N PHE A 85 19.85 -47.49 -8.79
CA PHE A 85 18.48 -48.01 -8.79
C PHE A 85 17.75 -47.74 -10.11
N ALA A 86 16.92 -48.68 -10.55
CA ALA A 86 16.05 -48.49 -11.69
C ALA A 86 14.96 -47.39 -11.39
N SER A 87 14.59 -46.63 -12.41
CA SER A 87 13.63 -45.52 -12.26
C SER A 87 12.28 -45.97 -11.67
N SER A 88 11.82 -47.18 -11.97
CA SER A 88 10.58 -47.74 -11.38
C SER A 88 10.69 -47.97 -9.86
N LEU A 89 11.85 -48.27 -9.36
CA LEU A 89 12.10 -48.41 -7.93
C LEU A 89 12.23 -47.04 -7.26
N VAL A 90 12.92 -46.11 -7.88
CA VAL A 90 13.08 -44.72 -7.37
C VAL A 90 11.74 -44.06 -7.11
N ASN A 91 10.83 -44.14 -8.07
CA ASN A 91 9.47 -43.56 -7.93
C ASN A 91 8.68 -44.15 -6.75
N ALA A 92 8.94 -45.42 -6.40
CA ALA A 92 8.22 -46.07 -5.30
C ALA A 92 8.83 -45.78 -3.91
N ILE A 93 10.06 -45.27 -3.88
CA ILE A 93 10.82 -45.01 -2.65
C ILE A 93 11.07 -43.50 -2.42
N GLN A 94 10.42 -42.63 -3.18
CA GLN A 94 10.63 -41.17 -3.06
C GLN A 94 10.37 -40.62 -1.67
N ALA A 95 9.33 -41.14 -1.01
CA ALA A 95 8.99 -40.73 0.35
C ALA A 95 8.51 -41.94 1.17
N ILE A 96 9.01 -42.09 2.35
CA ILE A 96 8.71 -43.19 3.25
C ILE A 96 8.32 -42.64 4.61
N THR A 97 7.11 -42.95 5.06
CA THR A 97 6.66 -42.56 6.40
C THR A 97 6.98 -43.66 7.41
N VAL A 98 7.67 -43.31 8.48
CA VAL A 98 8.10 -44.27 9.52
C VAL A 98 7.69 -43.73 10.90
N ALA A 99 7.03 -44.59 11.70
CA ALA A 99 6.75 -44.25 13.09
C ALA A 99 8.08 -44.18 13.89
N PRO A 100 8.25 -43.18 14.79
CA PRO A 100 9.47 -43.04 15.62
C PRO A 100 9.79 -44.28 16.43
N GLU A 101 8.78 -45.02 16.89
CA GLU A 101 8.92 -46.27 17.63
C GLU A 101 9.64 -47.34 16.81
N VAL A 102 9.37 -47.39 15.50
CA VAL A 102 10.03 -48.34 14.58
C VAL A 102 11.51 -48.01 14.47
N MET A 103 11.85 -46.73 14.32
CA MET A 103 13.23 -46.24 14.25
C MET A 103 13.98 -46.54 15.57
N SER A 104 13.30 -46.33 16.70
CA SER A 104 13.83 -46.62 18.05
C SER A 104 14.02 -48.12 18.29
N ARG A 105 12.99 -48.94 17.96
CA ARG A 105 12.99 -50.39 18.20
C ARG A 105 14.12 -51.12 17.44
N PHE A 106 14.46 -50.66 16.25
CA PHE A 106 15.50 -51.29 15.44
C PHE A 106 16.86 -50.60 15.57
N GLY A 107 16.95 -49.55 16.41
CA GLY A 107 18.22 -48.88 16.68
C GLY A 107 18.82 -48.14 15.47
N TYR A 108 18.07 -47.94 14.39
CA TYR A 108 18.55 -47.28 13.15
C TYR A 108 19.10 -45.88 13.39
N HIS A 109 18.75 -45.23 14.51
CA HIS A 109 19.24 -43.92 14.88
C HIS A 109 20.57 -43.92 15.66
N LYS A 110 21.06 -45.10 16.09
CA LYS A 110 22.19 -45.19 17.01
C LYS A 110 23.48 -45.69 16.34
N MET A 111 23.38 -46.74 15.53
CA MET A 111 24.56 -47.40 14.96
C MET A 111 24.27 -47.87 13.53
N VAL A 112 25.33 -48.31 12.85
CA VAL A 112 25.24 -48.95 11.54
C VAL A 112 24.61 -50.33 11.67
N HIS A 113 23.69 -50.64 10.79
CA HIS A 113 22.98 -51.93 10.78
C HIS A 113 23.07 -52.62 9.44
N TRP A 114 23.36 -53.92 9.48
CA TRP A 114 23.21 -54.87 8.35
C TRP A 114 21.80 -55.44 8.43
N VAL A 115 20.97 -55.13 7.45
CA VAL A 115 19.55 -55.49 7.44
C VAL A 115 19.28 -56.43 6.28
N PRO A 116 18.98 -57.70 6.54
CA PRO A 116 18.51 -58.61 5.48
C PRO A 116 17.23 -58.03 4.85
N VAL A 117 17.11 -58.10 3.51
CA VAL A 117 15.94 -57.59 2.79
C VAL A 117 14.64 -58.19 3.33
N SER A 118 14.65 -59.43 3.80
CA SER A 118 13.50 -60.08 4.45
C SER A 118 12.97 -59.36 5.69
N LYS A 119 13.82 -58.55 6.34
CA LYS A 119 13.51 -57.80 7.57
C LYS A 119 13.25 -56.30 7.31
N LEU A 120 13.27 -55.85 6.04
CA LEU A 120 12.86 -54.48 5.71
C LEU A 120 11.38 -54.26 5.99
N PHE A 121 11.06 -53.11 6.58
CA PHE A 121 9.70 -52.79 7.05
C PHE A 121 8.63 -52.73 5.96
N PHE A 122 9.00 -52.27 4.77
CA PHE A 122 8.07 -52.00 3.69
C PHE A 122 7.96 -53.19 2.76
N ALA A 123 6.81 -53.85 2.74
CA ALA A 123 6.56 -55.02 1.90
C ALA A 123 6.85 -54.77 0.42
N GLN A 124 6.40 -53.63 -0.08
CA GLN A 124 6.62 -53.23 -1.48
C GLN A 124 8.09 -52.98 -1.80
N LEU A 125 8.88 -52.46 -0.85
CA LEU A 125 10.33 -52.29 -1.00
C LEU A 125 11.04 -53.64 -0.98
N ARG A 126 10.64 -54.55 -0.10
CA ARG A 126 11.19 -55.92 -0.02
C ARG A 126 11.05 -56.68 -1.34
N GLU A 127 9.84 -56.72 -1.89
CA GLU A 127 9.59 -57.41 -3.16
C GLU A 127 10.44 -56.87 -4.30
N ARG A 128 10.56 -55.57 -4.38
CA ARG A 128 11.34 -54.88 -5.43
C ARG A 128 12.85 -55.08 -5.25
N MET A 129 13.34 -55.05 -4.00
CA MET A 129 14.73 -55.30 -3.69
C MET A 129 15.10 -56.75 -4.01
N TYR A 130 14.23 -57.73 -3.70
CA TYR A 130 14.44 -59.13 -4.10
C TYR A 130 14.42 -59.28 -5.61
N GLY A 131 13.50 -58.58 -6.30
CA GLY A 131 13.48 -58.57 -7.76
C GLY A 131 14.71 -57.95 -8.42
N ALA A 132 15.43 -57.11 -7.71
CA ALA A 132 16.73 -56.51 -8.10
C ALA A 132 17.94 -57.36 -7.66
N GLY A 133 17.72 -58.54 -7.09
CA GLY A 133 18.82 -59.44 -6.63
C GLY A 133 19.56 -58.96 -5.40
N VAL A 134 18.94 -58.14 -4.56
CA VAL A 134 19.50 -57.59 -3.32
C VAL A 134 19.14 -58.49 -2.15
N ASP A 135 20.11 -59.02 -1.41
CA ASP A 135 19.89 -59.86 -0.26
C ASP A 135 19.96 -59.10 1.07
N GLU A 136 20.82 -58.09 1.13
CA GLU A 136 21.11 -57.34 2.35
C GLU A 136 21.40 -55.87 2.06
N VAL A 137 21.04 -54.98 3.02
CA VAL A 137 21.26 -53.53 2.96
C VAL A 137 21.99 -53.08 4.20
N ILE A 138 22.97 -52.19 4.05
CA ILE A 138 23.60 -51.51 5.19
C ILE A 138 22.87 -50.17 5.37
N CYS A 139 22.36 -49.94 6.57
CA CYS A 139 21.75 -48.68 6.98
C CYS A 139 22.73 -47.91 7.87
N ILE A 140 23.09 -46.70 7.45
CA ILE A 140 24.05 -45.83 8.12
C ILE A 140 23.30 -44.56 8.55
N PRO A 141 23.15 -44.28 9.85
CA PRO A 141 22.50 -43.08 10.30
C PRO A 141 23.38 -41.86 10.03
N LEU A 142 22.75 -40.82 9.40
CA LEU A 142 23.37 -39.53 9.18
C LEU A 142 23.01 -38.63 10.36
N LYS A 143 23.99 -38.34 11.19
CA LYS A 143 23.74 -37.65 12.46
C LYS A 143 24.81 -36.60 12.76
N ASN A 144 24.39 -35.53 13.45
CA ASN A 144 25.30 -34.63 14.14
C ASN A 144 24.97 -34.68 15.64
N GLN A 145 25.99 -34.95 16.47
CA GLN A 145 25.84 -35.22 17.91
C GLN A 145 24.76 -36.30 18.17
N ASN A 146 23.61 -35.89 18.72
CA ASN A 146 22.49 -36.80 19.05
C ASN A 146 21.29 -36.69 18.09
N LYS A 147 21.32 -35.78 17.10
CA LYS A 147 20.24 -35.56 16.15
C LYS A 147 20.45 -36.40 14.89
N VAL A 148 19.49 -37.24 14.55
CA VAL A 148 19.46 -37.95 13.27
C VAL A 148 18.84 -37.05 12.22
N LEU A 149 19.57 -36.78 11.16
CA LEU A 149 19.18 -35.88 10.05
C LEU A 149 18.76 -36.66 8.81
N GLY A 150 19.15 -37.93 8.74
CA GLY A 150 18.86 -38.79 7.61
C GLY A 150 19.37 -40.21 7.77
N LEU A 151 19.19 -41.00 6.75
CA LEU A 151 19.70 -42.39 6.65
C LEU A 151 20.36 -42.57 5.28
N LEU A 152 21.55 -43.17 5.27
CA LEU A 152 22.20 -43.64 4.06
C LEU A 152 22.01 -45.15 3.97
N TYR A 153 21.39 -45.61 2.92
CA TYR A 153 21.30 -47.01 2.56
C TYR A 153 22.27 -47.32 1.45
N VAL A 154 23.10 -48.38 1.64
CA VAL A 154 24.01 -48.86 0.61
C VAL A 154 23.86 -50.37 0.46
N THR A 155 23.97 -50.87 -0.77
CA THR A 155 23.79 -52.27 -1.08
C THR A 155 24.50 -52.68 -2.37
N ASN A 156 24.46 -53.99 -2.67
CA ASN A 156 24.96 -54.58 -3.90
C ASN A 156 24.03 -55.71 -4.37
N GLU A 157 24.18 -56.15 -5.60
CA GLU A 157 23.58 -57.42 -6.06
C GLU A 157 24.27 -58.58 -5.37
N GLY A 158 23.54 -59.51 -4.74
CA GLY A 158 24.06 -60.62 -3.95
C GLY A 158 24.58 -60.20 -2.56
N HIS A 159 25.53 -60.97 -2.04
CA HIS A 159 26.08 -60.74 -0.70
C HIS A 159 26.99 -59.53 -0.62
N LEU A 160 26.83 -58.73 0.45
CA LEU A 160 27.71 -57.62 0.75
C LEU A 160 29.06 -58.10 1.25
N GLN A 161 30.14 -57.60 0.64
CA GLN A 161 31.51 -57.95 1.06
C GLN A 161 32.04 -57.08 2.20
N ILE A 162 31.22 -56.12 2.70
CA ILE A 162 31.57 -55.22 3.81
C ILE A 162 31.29 -55.93 5.12
N ARG A 163 32.34 -56.16 5.90
CA ARG A 163 32.25 -56.87 7.19
C ARG A 163 31.84 -55.93 8.33
N PRO A 164 31.17 -56.45 9.39
CA PRO A 164 30.76 -55.68 10.56
C PRO A 164 31.90 -54.92 11.28
N GLU A 165 33.15 -55.38 11.15
CA GLU A 165 34.34 -54.74 11.73
C GLU A 165 34.54 -53.31 11.19
N ARG A 166 33.97 -52.96 10.02
CA ARG A 166 34.00 -51.61 9.45
C ARG A 166 32.91 -50.68 9.96
N SER A 167 32.15 -51.04 10.97
CA SER A 167 31.03 -50.27 11.48
C SER A 167 31.44 -48.88 12.01
N GLU A 168 32.63 -48.75 12.61
CA GLU A 168 33.17 -47.46 13.07
C GLU A 168 33.44 -46.49 11.92
N PHE A 169 34.05 -47.00 10.85
CA PHE A 169 34.31 -46.20 9.64
C PHE A 169 33.00 -45.75 8.95
N LEU A 170 32.05 -46.66 8.78
CA LEU A 170 30.74 -46.32 8.22
C LEU A 170 29.98 -45.29 9.11
N SER A 171 30.14 -45.41 10.41
CA SER A 171 29.60 -44.44 11.36
C SER A 171 30.27 -43.06 11.23
N ALA A 172 31.59 -43.04 10.99
CA ALA A 172 32.32 -41.79 10.72
C ALA A 172 31.81 -41.09 9.43
N ILE A 173 31.57 -41.86 8.36
CA ILE A 173 30.95 -41.38 7.13
C ILE A 173 29.56 -40.77 7.45
N GLY A 174 28.71 -41.47 8.20
CA GLY A 174 27.39 -41.00 8.59
C GLY A 174 27.43 -39.70 9.39
N ASN A 175 28.36 -39.58 10.33
CA ASN A 175 28.57 -38.36 11.11
C ASN A 175 29.06 -37.20 10.24
N GLN A 176 30.01 -37.44 9.34
CA GLN A 176 30.53 -36.41 8.44
C GLN A 176 29.43 -35.86 7.50
N LEU A 177 28.63 -36.77 6.92
CA LEU A 177 27.46 -36.38 6.13
C LEU A 177 26.39 -35.65 6.98
N GLY A 178 26.19 -36.09 8.23
CA GLY A 178 25.26 -35.42 9.15
C GLY A 178 25.63 -33.95 9.40
N VAL A 179 26.93 -33.69 9.68
CA VAL A 179 27.44 -32.31 9.82
C VAL A 179 27.22 -31.50 8.54
N ALA A 180 27.46 -32.13 7.39
CA ALA A 180 27.26 -31.54 6.09
C ALA A 180 25.82 -31.10 5.85
N ILE A 181 24.88 -31.99 6.14
CA ILE A 181 23.45 -31.75 5.99
C ILE A 181 23.01 -30.61 6.90
N GLU A 182 23.41 -30.63 8.16
CA GLU A 182 23.03 -29.57 9.10
C GLU A 182 23.55 -28.19 8.69
N ASN A 183 24.83 -28.12 8.28
CA ASN A 183 25.40 -26.85 7.79
C ASN A 183 24.66 -26.32 6.56
N ALA A 184 24.32 -27.19 5.60
CA ALA A 184 23.59 -26.80 4.42
C ALA A 184 22.15 -26.34 4.76
N GLN A 185 21.44 -27.04 5.65
CA GLN A 185 20.12 -26.66 6.13
C GLN A 185 20.14 -25.31 6.88
N LEU A 186 21.13 -25.09 7.73
CA LEU A 186 21.32 -23.80 8.41
C LEU A 186 21.58 -22.68 7.42
N PHE A 187 22.44 -22.92 6.43
CA PHE A 187 22.71 -21.92 5.39
C PHE A 187 21.45 -21.57 4.60
N GLU A 188 20.69 -22.58 4.13
CA GLU A 188 19.41 -22.35 3.43
C GLU A 188 18.40 -21.60 4.31
N SER A 189 18.33 -21.92 5.60
CA SER A 189 17.45 -21.23 6.55
C SER A 189 17.83 -19.76 6.71
N ILE A 190 19.13 -19.45 6.82
CA ILE A 190 19.65 -18.08 6.91
C ILE A 190 19.34 -17.30 5.63
N GLU A 191 19.62 -17.88 4.46
CA GLU A 191 19.34 -17.21 3.17
C GLU A 191 17.83 -16.98 2.96
N ARG A 192 16.98 -17.93 3.37
CA ARG A 192 15.54 -17.79 3.33
C ARG A 192 15.05 -16.67 4.25
N ALA A 193 15.48 -16.67 5.50
CA ALA A 193 15.14 -15.64 6.47
C ALA A 193 15.60 -14.25 6.01
N LYS A 194 16.82 -14.17 5.45
CA LYS A 194 17.35 -12.93 4.87
C LYS A 194 16.48 -12.43 3.71
N SER A 195 16.13 -13.34 2.78
CA SER A 195 15.27 -13.01 1.63
C SER A 195 13.88 -12.56 2.06
N GLU A 196 13.27 -13.22 3.05
CA GLU A 196 11.96 -12.84 3.61
C GLU A 196 12.00 -11.44 4.24
N LEU A 197 13.07 -11.13 4.98
CA LEU A 197 13.29 -9.80 5.55
C LEU A 197 13.48 -8.73 4.46
N GLU A 198 14.23 -9.04 3.40
CA GLU A 198 14.42 -8.13 2.26
C GLU A 198 13.10 -7.87 1.52
N ILE A 199 12.35 -8.92 1.20
CA ILE A 199 11.05 -8.80 0.55
C ILE A 199 10.09 -7.98 1.42
N SER A 200 10.04 -8.24 2.73
CA SER A 200 9.18 -7.52 3.67
C SER A 200 9.55 -6.04 3.75
N PHE A 201 10.84 -5.71 3.80
CA PHE A 201 11.34 -4.35 3.82
C PHE A 201 11.00 -3.59 2.53
N ASP A 202 11.12 -4.25 1.37
CA ASP A 202 10.85 -3.66 0.06
C ASP A 202 9.35 -3.58 -0.28
N ALA A 203 8.51 -4.38 0.38
CA ALA A 203 7.05 -4.33 0.20
C ALA A 203 6.40 -3.12 0.88
N ILE A 204 7.10 -2.46 1.79
CA ILE A 204 6.57 -1.27 2.48
C ILE A 204 6.46 -0.11 1.49
N GLN A 205 5.25 0.44 1.36
CA GLN A 205 4.93 1.51 0.40
C GLN A 205 5.37 2.91 0.85
N HIS A 206 6.08 3.02 1.95
CA HIS A 206 6.64 4.27 2.46
C HIS A 206 8.16 4.30 2.26
N SER A 207 8.72 5.48 2.03
CA SER A 207 10.18 5.61 1.93
C SER A 207 10.84 5.33 3.28
N ILE A 208 11.75 4.34 3.31
CA ILE A 208 12.50 3.98 4.51
C ILE A 208 13.99 4.13 4.26
N PHE A 209 14.65 4.80 5.20
CA PHE A 209 16.10 4.98 5.23
C PHE A 209 16.66 4.48 6.54
N LEU A 210 17.73 3.71 6.48
CA LEU A 210 18.59 3.44 7.62
C LEU A 210 19.79 4.37 7.53
N VAL A 211 19.98 5.18 8.54
CA VAL A 211 21.07 6.18 8.61
C VAL A 211 22.00 5.82 9.76
N ASP A 212 23.31 5.81 9.52
CA ASP A 212 24.31 5.54 10.54
C ASP A 212 24.61 6.80 11.42
N ASN A 213 25.40 6.60 12.45
CA ASN A 213 25.83 7.68 13.36
C ASN A 213 26.76 8.71 12.71
N GLN A 214 27.24 8.46 11.48
CA GLN A 214 28.00 9.41 10.66
C GLN A 214 27.11 10.18 9.66
N LEU A 215 25.77 10.09 9.82
CA LEU A 215 24.77 10.74 8.96
C LEU A 215 24.75 10.20 7.53
N ARG A 216 25.24 8.99 7.30
CA ARG A 216 25.26 8.34 5.99
C ARG A 216 24.11 7.35 5.86
N ILE A 217 23.53 7.30 4.69
CA ILE A 217 22.52 6.31 4.34
C ILE A 217 23.21 4.94 4.27
N PHE A 218 22.78 4.03 5.13
CA PHE A 218 23.26 2.65 5.20
C PHE A 218 22.41 1.71 4.32
N ARG A 219 21.10 1.91 4.31
CA ARG A 219 20.14 1.11 3.54
C ARG A 219 18.90 1.92 3.18
N VAL A 220 18.28 1.58 2.05
CA VAL A 220 17.00 2.13 1.60
C VAL A 220 16.11 1.00 1.11
N ASN A 221 14.79 1.16 1.20
CA ASN A 221 13.84 0.22 0.60
C ASN A 221 13.50 0.62 -0.85
N ARG A 222 12.77 -0.26 -1.54
CA ARG A 222 12.37 -0.07 -2.94
C ARG A 222 11.57 1.23 -3.17
N THR A 223 10.71 1.62 -2.25
CA THR A 223 9.95 2.88 -2.34
C THR A 223 10.87 4.09 -2.31
N SER A 224 11.87 4.11 -1.42
CA SER A 224 12.88 5.16 -1.39
C SER A 224 13.68 5.22 -2.70
N GLU A 225 13.97 4.07 -3.32
CA GLU A 225 14.65 4.04 -4.62
C GLU A 225 13.81 4.67 -5.74
N MET A 226 12.50 4.45 -5.74
CA MET A 226 11.58 5.05 -6.73
C MET A 226 11.51 6.57 -6.60
N VAL A 227 11.57 7.08 -5.36
CA VAL A 227 11.41 8.51 -5.05
C VAL A 227 12.72 9.27 -5.17
N TYR A 228 13.82 8.73 -4.62
CA TYR A 228 15.08 9.45 -4.45
C TYR A 228 16.21 8.99 -5.38
N GLY A 229 16.06 7.85 -6.04
CA GLY A 229 17.05 7.27 -6.96
C GLY A 229 17.59 5.93 -6.47
N LYS A 230 18.35 5.22 -7.31
CA LYS A 230 18.80 3.84 -7.05
C LYS A 230 19.64 3.73 -5.79
N ALA A 231 19.49 2.64 -5.04
CA ALA A 231 20.22 2.37 -3.80
C ALA A 231 21.73 2.56 -3.94
N ARG A 232 22.33 2.09 -5.03
CA ARG A 232 23.79 2.25 -5.31
C ARG A 232 24.24 3.71 -5.35
N ASP A 233 23.30 4.63 -5.68
CA ASP A 233 23.59 6.05 -5.79
C ASP A 233 23.26 6.82 -4.49
N LEU A 234 22.55 6.18 -3.57
CA LEU A 234 22.11 6.75 -2.27
C LEU A 234 22.98 6.26 -1.10
N ILE A 235 23.31 4.97 -1.07
CA ILE A 235 24.08 4.36 0.02
C ILE A 235 25.46 5.02 0.15
N GLY A 236 25.86 5.31 1.39
CA GLY A 236 27.12 5.98 1.74
C GLY A 236 27.08 7.50 1.60
N LYS A 237 26.05 8.09 0.96
CA LYS A 237 25.87 9.54 0.93
C LYS A 237 25.29 10.06 2.24
N LYS A 238 25.57 11.33 2.54
CA LYS A 238 24.92 12.01 3.66
C LYS A 238 23.41 12.11 3.39
N TYR A 239 22.58 11.70 4.35
CA TYR A 239 21.12 11.78 4.21
C TYR A 239 20.64 13.22 3.97
N THR A 240 21.34 14.22 4.57
CA THR A 240 21.01 15.64 4.43
C THR A 240 21.04 16.11 2.98
N LYS A 241 22.02 15.62 2.20
CA LYS A 241 22.10 15.93 0.76
C LYS A 241 20.98 15.27 -0.04
N VAL A 242 20.61 14.04 0.33
CA VAL A 242 19.59 13.27 -0.41
C VAL A 242 18.19 13.79 -0.10
N LEU A 243 17.85 13.97 1.18
CA LEU A 243 16.50 14.35 1.60
C LEU A 243 16.27 15.88 1.46
N TYR A 244 17.25 16.69 1.83
CA TYR A 244 17.09 18.16 1.93
C TYR A 244 17.91 18.95 0.91
N GLY A 245 18.79 18.30 0.14
CA GLY A 245 19.69 19.00 -0.80
C GLY A 245 20.78 19.86 -0.13
N GLN A 246 20.98 19.74 1.17
CA GLN A 246 21.86 20.59 1.99
C GLN A 246 22.95 19.76 2.68
N ASP A 247 24.02 20.40 3.11
CA ASP A 247 25.09 19.73 3.86
C ASP A 247 24.77 19.56 5.35
N GLN A 248 23.91 20.41 5.91
CA GLN A 248 23.48 20.41 7.30
C GLN A 248 21.99 20.06 7.41
N PRO A 249 21.58 19.37 8.47
CA PRO A 249 20.17 19.09 8.72
C PRO A 249 19.40 20.37 9.04
N PRO A 250 18.12 20.48 8.64
CA PRO A 250 17.27 21.58 9.08
C PRO A 250 17.03 21.50 10.59
N PRO A 251 16.68 22.62 11.26
CA PRO A 251 16.54 22.69 12.72
C PRO A 251 15.58 21.65 13.32
N GLU A 252 14.55 21.27 12.57
CA GLU A 252 13.52 20.33 13.01
C GLU A 252 13.68 18.92 12.41
N CYS A 253 14.88 18.56 11.96
CA CYS A 253 15.13 17.26 11.34
C CYS A 253 14.89 16.10 12.32
N PRO A 254 13.95 15.18 12.03
CA PRO A 254 13.66 14.05 12.91
C PRO A 254 14.84 13.10 13.11
N ILE A 255 15.62 12.86 12.04
CA ILE A 255 16.80 11.98 12.09
C ILE A 255 17.84 12.56 13.04
N TRP A 256 18.12 13.87 12.91
CA TRP A 256 19.07 14.56 13.76
C TRP A 256 18.63 14.54 15.23
N ALA A 257 17.38 14.90 15.49
CA ALA A 257 16.83 14.91 16.85
C ALA A 257 16.83 13.50 17.48
N CYS A 258 16.52 12.46 16.72
CA CYS A 258 16.55 11.07 17.16
C CYS A 258 17.97 10.58 17.46
N LEU A 259 18.94 10.89 16.60
CA LEU A 259 20.33 10.47 16.74
C LEU A 259 20.98 11.02 18.03
N TRP A 260 20.72 12.28 18.34
CA TRP A 260 21.29 12.94 19.52
C TRP A 260 20.46 12.77 20.79
N GLY A 261 19.15 12.66 20.65
CA GLY A 261 18.24 12.48 21.79
C GLY A 261 18.09 11.03 22.25
N GLY A 262 18.47 10.05 21.44
CA GLY A 262 18.33 8.63 21.76
C GLY A 262 16.88 8.15 21.91
N GLN A 263 15.90 8.95 21.50
CA GLN A 263 14.48 8.67 21.65
C GLN A 263 13.78 8.71 20.29
N PRO A 264 12.68 7.96 20.10
CA PRO A 264 11.84 8.08 18.93
C PRO A 264 11.33 9.50 18.72
N VAL A 265 11.38 9.98 17.47
CA VAL A 265 10.90 11.31 17.09
C VAL A 265 9.85 11.17 16.01
N GLN A 266 8.71 11.85 16.22
CA GLN A 266 7.66 12.00 15.22
C GLN A 266 7.50 13.49 14.90
N ARG A 267 7.33 13.80 13.62
CA ARG A 267 7.01 15.13 13.11
C ARG A 267 5.98 15.02 12.00
N GLU A 268 5.29 16.12 11.74
CA GLU A 268 4.41 16.25 10.59
C GLU A 268 4.61 17.61 9.93
N GLY A 269 4.39 17.69 8.64
CA GLY A 269 4.54 18.94 7.92
C GLY A 269 4.57 18.78 6.41
N PRO A 270 4.66 19.90 5.68
CA PRO A 270 4.78 19.88 4.23
C PRO A 270 6.12 19.29 3.81
N HIS A 271 6.10 18.46 2.76
CA HIS A 271 7.33 17.93 2.19
C HIS A 271 8.05 19.01 1.37
N GLN A 272 9.32 19.29 1.71
CA GLN A 272 10.06 20.41 1.13
C GLN A 272 10.32 20.29 -0.38
N ARG A 273 10.44 19.06 -0.91
CA ARG A 273 10.82 18.80 -2.31
C ARG A 273 9.64 18.45 -3.21
N TRP A 274 8.65 17.72 -2.69
CA TRP A 274 7.58 17.15 -3.51
C TRP A 274 6.23 17.83 -3.29
N GLY A 275 6.14 18.73 -2.30
CA GLY A 275 4.86 19.24 -1.82
C GLY A 275 4.07 18.14 -1.11
N GLY A 276 2.79 18.42 -0.78
CA GLY A 276 1.99 17.49 0.01
C GLY A 276 2.29 17.56 1.49
N TYR A 277 1.62 16.72 2.27
CA TYR A 277 1.73 16.69 3.72
C TYR A 277 2.16 15.30 4.18
N TYR A 278 3.23 15.24 4.98
CA TYR A 278 3.89 14.00 5.35
C TYR A 278 3.98 13.84 6.85
N HIS A 279 3.93 12.58 7.31
CA HIS A 279 4.36 12.18 8.63
C HIS A 279 5.77 11.60 8.54
N TYR A 280 6.64 12.07 9.39
CA TYR A 280 8.05 11.69 9.48
C TYR A 280 8.30 11.00 10.81
N TYR A 281 8.94 9.83 10.76
CA TYR A 281 9.26 9.04 11.94
C TYR A 281 10.72 8.67 11.93
N ALA A 282 11.37 8.82 13.08
CA ALA A 282 12.75 8.42 13.31
C ALA A 282 12.84 7.60 14.58
N PHE A 283 13.37 6.39 14.48
CA PHE A 283 13.53 5.45 15.58
C PHE A 283 15.00 5.09 15.77
N PRO A 284 15.55 5.17 17.01
CA PRO A 284 16.92 4.80 17.27
C PRO A 284 17.08 3.28 17.31
N VAL A 285 18.15 2.78 16.70
CA VAL A 285 18.66 1.42 16.87
C VAL A 285 19.88 1.51 17.77
N LEU A 286 19.81 0.90 18.94
CA LEU A 286 20.86 0.95 19.94
C LEU A 286 21.84 -0.20 19.77
N ASN A 287 23.11 0.07 20.06
CA ASN A 287 24.15 -0.97 20.19
C ASN A 287 24.08 -1.64 21.59
N ALA A 288 24.97 -2.59 21.85
CA ALA A 288 25.04 -3.31 23.12
C ALA A 288 25.35 -2.39 24.34
N ASP A 289 25.96 -1.25 24.10
CA ASP A 289 26.36 -0.27 25.13
C ASP A 289 25.24 0.76 25.40
N GLY A 290 24.14 0.74 24.63
CA GLY A 290 23.01 1.64 24.74
C GLY A 290 23.12 2.93 23.93
N ASP A 291 24.17 3.08 23.12
CA ASP A 291 24.36 4.21 22.23
C ASP A 291 23.62 4.04 20.92
N VAL A 292 23.18 5.13 20.29
CA VAL A 292 22.52 5.08 18.99
C VAL A 292 23.53 4.70 17.90
N GLU A 293 23.41 3.48 17.39
CA GLU A 293 24.22 3.00 16.27
C GLU A 293 23.66 3.48 14.93
N ARG A 294 22.32 3.46 14.79
CA ARG A 294 21.61 3.81 13.55
C ARG A 294 20.26 4.43 13.87
N VAL A 295 19.69 5.10 12.88
CA VAL A 295 18.32 5.59 12.92
C VAL A 295 17.55 4.98 11.77
N VAL A 296 16.40 4.37 12.07
CA VAL A 296 15.39 4.00 11.07
C VAL A 296 14.48 5.21 10.88
N TYR A 297 14.50 5.77 9.69
CA TYR A 297 13.68 6.90 9.32
C TYR A 297 12.71 6.50 8.23
N TYR A 298 11.43 6.86 8.36
CA TYR A 298 10.47 6.69 7.30
C TYR A 298 9.54 7.89 7.15
N GLU A 299 9.06 8.06 5.93
CA GLU A 299 8.15 9.12 5.49
C GLU A 299 6.86 8.51 4.98
N LYS A 300 5.73 8.96 5.51
CA LYS A 300 4.39 8.59 5.04
C LYS A 300 3.72 9.80 4.43
N ASP A 301 3.39 9.75 3.14
CA ASP A 301 2.51 10.73 2.51
C ASP A 301 1.09 10.53 3.03
N VAL A 302 0.53 11.58 3.63
CA VAL A 302 -0.84 11.61 4.18
C VAL A 302 -1.69 12.69 3.53
N THR A 303 -1.26 13.17 2.35
CA THR A 303 -1.92 14.29 1.64
C THR A 303 -3.37 13.96 1.31
N GLU A 304 -3.63 12.80 0.73
CA GLU A 304 -4.99 12.40 0.35
C GLU A 304 -5.85 12.04 1.57
N GLU A 305 -5.28 11.36 2.56
CA GLU A 305 -5.97 11.06 3.82
C GLU A 305 -6.43 12.34 4.51
N ARG A 306 -5.57 13.35 4.57
CA ARG A 306 -5.88 14.65 5.18
C ARG A 306 -6.93 15.45 4.39
N LYS A 307 -6.86 15.42 3.07
CA LYS A 307 -7.89 16.01 2.21
C LYS A 307 -9.25 15.35 2.41
N LEU A 308 -9.29 14.03 2.51
CA LEU A 308 -10.52 13.28 2.77
C LEU A 308 -11.10 13.59 4.15
N GLU A 309 -10.25 13.66 5.17
CA GLU A 309 -10.66 14.03 6.53
C GLU A 309 -11.23 15.45 6.58
N GLN A 310 -10.59 16.41 5.93
CA GLN A 310 -11.09 17.79 5.81
C GLN A 310 -12.45 17.85 5.10
N ARG A 311 -12.60 17.11 4.00
CA ARG A 311 -13.89 17.01 3.28
C ARG A 311 -14.97 16.37 4.16
N LEU A 312 -14.63 15.34 4.92
CA LEU A 312 -15.57 14.68 5.85
C LEU A 312 -16.01 15.65 6.94
N GLN A 313 -15.08 16.34 7.59
CA GLN A 313 -15.39 17.34 8.63
C GLN A 313 -16.27 18.48 8.08
N GLN A 314 -15.99 18.95 6.86
CA GLN A 314 -16.80 19.95 6.21
C GLN A 314 -18.23 19.43 5.94
N SER A 315 -18.36 18.20 5.45
CA SER A 315 -19.64 17.54 5.23
C SER A 315 -20.45 17.38 6.52
N GLU A 316 -19.81 16.97 7.62
CA GLU A 316 -20.45 16.84 8.92
C GLU A 316 -20.95 18.20 9.48
N ARG A 317 -20.12 19.24 9.35
CA ARG A 317 -20.54 20.62 9.72
C ARG A 317 -21.75 21.07 8.93
N LEU A 318 -21.77 20.79 7.61
CA LEU A 318 -22.92 21.14 6.75
C LEU A 318 -24.17 20.33 7.12
N LYS A 319 -24.06 19.05 7.43
CA LYS A 319 -25.19 18.22 7.91
C LYS A 319 -25.76 18.73 9.23
N ALA A 320 -24.90 19.08 10.19
CA ALA A 320 -25.33 19.64 11.46
C ALA A 320 -26.06 20.98 11.26
N LEU A 321 -25.50 21.87 10.41
CA LEU A 321 -26.11 23.12 10.03
C LEU A 321 -27.47 22.89 9.36
N GLY A 322 -27.61 21.89 8.49
CA GLY A 322 -28.87 21.54 7.81
C GLY A 322 -29.98 21.13 8.76
N THR A 323 -29.65 20.36 9.79
CA THR A 323 -30.62 19.94 10.79
C THR A 323 -31.11 21.13 11.62
N LEU A 324 -30.20 21.97 12.09
CA LEU A 324 -30.52 23.19 12.84
C LEU A 324 -31.27 24.19 11.99
N ALA A 325 -30.84 24.43 10.74
CA ALA A 325 -31.47 25.39 9.84
C ALA A 325 -32.93 25.04 9.56
N THR A 326 -33.28 23.75 9.46
CA THR A 326 -34.67 23.33 9.25
C THR A 326 -35.57 23.71 10.43
N GLY A 327 -35.15 23.48 11.67
CA GLY A 327 -35.89 23.88 12.87
C GLY A 327 -36.05 25.40 12.99
N ILE A 328 -34.92 26.11 12.87
CA ILE A 328 -34.88 27.58 12.95
C ILE A 328 -35.73 28.23 11.86
N ALA A 329 -35.69 27.69 10.63
CA ALA A 329 -36.48 28.23 9.53
C ALA A 329 -37.99 28.14 9.79
N HIS A 330 -38.48 27.05 10.36
CA HIS A 330 -39.88 26.93 10.76
C HIS A 330 -40.23 27.90 11.88
N GLU A 331 -39.34 28.06 12.88
CA GLU A 331 -39.56 28.99 13.98
C GLU A 331 -39.50 30.47 13.56
N ILE A 332 -38.71 30.82 12.55
CA ILE A 332 -38.67 32.18 11.98
C ILE A 332 -39.90 32.42 11.08
N ARG A 333 -40.31 31.45 10.27
CA ARG A 333 -41.41 31.59 9.33
C ARG A 333 -42.76 31.83 10.03
N ASN A 334 -42.97 31.20 11.18
CA ASN A 334 -44.21 31.35 11.96
C ASN A 334 -44.47 32.78 12.39
N PRO A 335 -43.59 33.52 13.09
CA PRO A 335 -43.81 34.92 13.44
C PRO A 335 -43.88 35.81 12.20
N LEU A 336 -43.08 35.53 11.14
CA LEU A 336 -43.18 36.30 9.89
C LEU A 336 -44.54 36.17 9.22
N ALA A 337 -45.12 34.98 9.21
CA ALA A 337 -46.47 34.77 8.68
C ALA A 337 -47.51 35.59 9.47
N THR A 338 -47.41 35.63 10.80
CA THR A 338 -48.28 36.41 11.66
C THR A 338 -48.12 37.92 11.42
N ILE A 339 -46.87 38.42 11.33
CA ILE A 339 -46.62 39.85 11.02
C ILE A 339 -47.14 40.18 9.65
N ASN A 340 -46.91 39.34 8.63
CA ASN A 340 -47.40 39.55 7.27
C ASN A 340 -48.95 39.60 7.23
N PHE A 341 -49.61 38.67 7.92
CA PHE A 341 -51.05 38.61 8.01
C PHE A 341 -51.62 39.90 8.65
N ASN A 342 -51.08 40.29 9.82
CA ASN A 342 -51.54 41.51 10.50
C ASN A 342 -51.27 42.75 9.67
N THR A 343 -50.17 42.87 8.98
CA THR A 343 -49.82 43.99 8.10
C THR A 343 -50.76 44.06 6.93
N GLN A 344 -51.13 42.91 6.32
CA GLN A 344 -52.14 42.89 5.23
C GLN A 344 -53.58 43.25 5.72
N MET A 345 -53.93 42.83 6.95
CA MET A 345 -55.21 43.22 7.55
C MET A 345 -55.27 44.72 7.79
N LEU A 346 -54.21 45.32 8.37
CA LEU A 346 -54.15 46.79 8.54
C LEU A 346 -54.26 47.53 7.22
N GLN A 347 -53.63 47.03 6.15
CA GLN A 347 -53.69 47.60 4.81
C GLN A 347 -55.12 47.56 4.20
N ARG A 348 -55.96 46.58 4.59
CA ARG A 348 -57.29 46.36 4.07
C ARG A 348 -58.34 47.09 4.89
N GLU A 349 -58.20 47.18 6.21
CA GLU A 349 -59.21 47.65 7.11
C GLU A 349 -59.12 49.17 7.43
N LEU A 350 -57.90 49.73 7.27
CA LEU A 350 -57.66 51.13 7.58
C LEU A 350 -57.55 51.97 6.32
N LEU A 351 -58.16 53.20 6.39
CA LEU A 351 -57.93 54.24 5.40
C LEU A 351 -56.59 54.91 5.67
N LEU A 352 -55.56 54.38 5.01
CA LEU A 352 -54.16 54.79 5.20
C LEU A 352 -53.85 55.97 4.28
N ASP A 353 -53.14 56.96 4.81
CA ASP A 353 -52.54 58.01 3.99
C ASP A 353 -51.36 57.45 3.15
N PRO A 354 -50.84 58.14 2.12
CA PRO A 354 -49.75 57.66 1.25
C PRO A 354 -48.45 57.31 2.01
N ALA A 355 -48.12 58.01 3.09
CA ALA A 355 -46.96 57.77 3.90
C ALA A 355 -47.08 56.42 4.69
N GLN A 356 -48.31 56.22 5.27
CA GLN A 356 -48.59 54.95 5.98
C GLN A 356 -48.66 53.77 5.04
N GLN A 357 -49.17 53.92 3.81
CA GLN A 357 -49.14 52.88 2.78
C GLN A 357 -47.71 52.51 2.39
N GLN A 358 -46.86 53.54 2.27
CA GLN A 358 -45.42 53.29 2.00
C GLN A 358 -44.79 52.53 3.14
N MET A 359 -44.97 52.93 4.40
CA MET A 359 -44.43 52.25 5.57
C MET A 359 -44.88 50.79 5.64
N ILE A 360 -46.13 50.50 5.39
CA ILE A 360 -46.61 49.10 5.32
C ILE A 360 -46.00 48.34 4.16
N GLY A 361 -45.88 48.99 2.99
CA GLY A 361 -45.15 48.41 1.85
C GLY A 361 -43.74 48.02 2.20
N ASP A 362 -43.01 48.88 2.91
CA ASP A 362 -41.63 48.61 3.35
C ASP A 362 -41.58 47.42 4.32
N VAL A 363 -42.50 47.31 5.28
CA VAL A 363 -42.59 46.17 6.20
C VAL A 363 -42.83 44.87 5.43
N VAL A 364 -43.78 44.84 4.50
CA VAL A 364 -44.04 43.65 3.66
C VAL A 364 -42.82 43.27 2.83
N GLN A 365 -42.07 44.24 2.34
CA GLN A 365 -40.85 44.02 1.59
C GLN A 365 -39.74 43.39 2.48
N GLN A 366 -39.60 43.87 3.73
CA GLN A 366 -38.66 43.28 4.68
C GLN A 366 -39.04 41.84 5.06
N ILE A 367 -40.28 41.51 5.26
CA ILE A 367 -40.77 40.14 5.50
C ILE A 367 -40.38 39.23 4.35
N LYS A 368 -40.61 39.64 3.09
CA LYS A 368 -40.23 38.87 1.90
C LYS A 368 -38.73 38.69 1.81
N LYS A 369 -37.92 39.69 2.21
CA LYS A 369 -36.46 39.62 2.26
C LYS A 369 -36.01 38.57 3.26
N ILE A 370 -36.55 38.56 4.50
CA ILE A 370 -36.21 37.57 5.53
C ILE A 370 -36.60 36.16 5.08
N ASP A 371 -37.81 35.95 4.51
CA ASP A 371 -38.19 34.61 4.02
C ASP A 371 -37.26 34.11 2.91
N ARG A 372 -36.78 34.98 2.02
CA ARG A 372 -35.78 34.65 1.00
C ARG A 372 -34.45 34.20 1.61
N ILE A 373 -33.98 34.92 2.65
CA ILE A 373 -32.73 34.54 3.36
C ILE A 373 -32.90 33.18 4.01
N VAL A 374 -34.00 32.93 4.68
CA VAL A 374 -34.30 31.63 5.31
C VAL A 374 -34.32 30.51 4.27
N GLN A 375 -34.93 30.75 3.09
CA GLN A 375 -34.96 29.78 2.00
C GLN A 375 -33.54 29.49 1.46
N GLN A 376 -32.69 30.51 1.32
CA GLN A 376 -31.31 30.34 0.87
C GLN A 376 -30.49 29.53 1.86
N VAL A 377 -30.60 29.79 3.17
CA VAL A 377 -29.93 29.02 4.22
C VAL A 377 -30.40 27.56 4.20
N LEU A 378 -31.71 27.31 4.07
CA LEU A 378 -32.24 25.95 3.95
C LEU A 378 -31.73 25.22 2.71
N SER A 379 -31.74 25.91 1.55
CA SER A 379 -31.24 25.30 0.29
C SER A 379 -29.78 24.97 0.34
N PHE A 380 -28.99 25.81 1.01
CA PHE A 380 -27.55 25.54 1.25
C PHE A 380 -27.34 24.37 2.21
N ALA A 381 -28.07 24.33 3.32
CA ALA A 381 -27.88 23.34 4.39
C ALA A 381 -28.49 21.96 4.07
N LYS A 382 -29.58 21.92 3.27
CA LYS A 382 -30.23 20.69 2.83
C LYS A 382 -30.58 20.78 1.34
N PRO A 383 -29.59 20.65 0.46
CA PRO A 383 -29.82 20.70 -0.98
C PRO A 383 -30.69 19.50 -1.41
N ARG A 384 -31.74 19.78 -2.16
CA ARG A 384 -32.61 18.73 -2.73
C ARG A 384 -31.82 17.90 -3.74
N ASP A 385 -32.18 16.63 -3.85
CA ASP A 385 -31.63 15.80 -4.90
C ASP A 385 -32.20 16.24 -6.26
N PRO A 386 -31.35 16.36 -7.30
CA PRO A 386 -31.79 16.84 -8.60
C PRO A 386 -32.66 15.81 -9.30
N GLN A 387 -33.72 16.32 -9.98
CA GLN A 387 -34.54 15.53 -10.89
C GLN A 387 -33.99 15.68 -12.30
N PHE A 388 -33.16 14.75 -12.70
CA PHE A 388 -32.52 14.75 -14.01
C PHE A 388 -33.49 14.40 -15.13
N LEU A 389 -33.77 15.36 -16.01
CA LEU A 389 -34.58 15.20 -17.22
C LEU A 389 -33.89 15.90 -18.40
N PRO A 390 -34.13 15.44 -19.64
CA PRO A 390 -33.57 16.12 -20.82
C PRO A 390 -34.23 17.48 -21.03
N HIS A 391 -33.41 18.53 -21.08
CA HIS A 391 -33.88 19.90 -21.30
C HIS A 391 -32.97 20.65 -22.29
N HIS A 392 -33.52 21.57 -23.04
CA HIS A 392 -32.76 22.53 -23.83
C HIS A 392 -32.31 23.71 -22.96
N LEU A 393 -30.99 23.94 -22.86
CA LEU A 393 -30.47 25.06 -22.05
C LEU A 393 -31.05 26.42 -22.48
N ASN A 394 -31.25 26.62 -23.77
CA ASN A 394 -31.83 27.86 -24.31
C ASN A 394 -33.25 28.14 -23.78
N GLU A 395 -34.06 27.12 -23.54
CA GLU A 395 -35.38 27.27 -22.94
C GLU A 395 -35.28 27.76 -21.49
N ILE A 396 -34.35 27.18 -20.72
CA ILE A 396 -34.11 27.60 -19.32
C ILE A 396 -33.62 29.06 -19.28
N VAL A 397 -32.70 29.42 -20.16
CA VAL A 397 -32.18 30.80 -20.25
C VAL A 397 -33.27 31.79 -20.61
N ARG A 398 -34.12 31.50 -21.62
CA ARG A 398 -35.26 32.35 -22.00
C ARG A 398 -36.25 32.56 -20.86
N TYR A 399 -36.59 31.47 -20.16
CA TYR A 399 -37.46 31.51 -18.99
C TYR A 399 -36.89 32.44 -17.90
N CYS A 400 -35.62 32.29 -17.54
CA CYS A 400 -34.95 33.14 -16.55
C CYS A 400 -34.88 34.60 -17.00
N TYR A 401 -34.62 34.84 -18.27
CA TYR A 401 -34.61 36.20 -18.85
C TYR A 401 -36.00 36.85 -18.72
N ASP A 402 -37.09 36.15 -19.08
CA ASP A 402 -38.43 36.68 -19.00
C ASP A 402 -38.82 37.01 -17.55
N LEU A 403 -38.41 36.22 -16.58
CA LEU A 403 -38.60 36.51 -15.15
C LEU A 403 -37.79 37.74 -14.69
N ALA A 404 -36.60 37.92 -15.18
CA ALA A 404 -35.71 39.03 -14.81
C ALA A 404 -36.08 40.35 -15.55
N LYS A 405 -36.86 40.32 -16.62
CA LYS A 405 -37.15 41.44 -17.51
C LYS A 405 -37.67 42.69 -16.80
N ALA A 406 -38.52 42.51 -15.78
CA ALA A 406 -39.02 43.63 -14.98
C ALA A 406 -37.91 44.29 -14.14
N HIS A 407 -36.98 43.48 -13.59
CA HIS A 407 -35.85 43.97 -12.80
C HIS A 407 -34.83 44.70 -13.70
N LEU A 408 -34.53 44.15 -14.86
CA LEU A 408 -33.65 44.77 -15.86
C LEU A 408 -34.15 46.12 -16.30
N ARG A 409 -35.45 46.23 -16.63
CA ARG A 409 -36.08 47.52 -16.98
C ARG A 409 -36.02 48.54 -15.85
N LYS A 410 -36.30 48.10 -14.61
CA LYS A 410 -36.26 48.99 -13.42
C LYS A 410 -34.83 49.50 -13.17
N ALA A 411 -33.82 48.69 -13.46
CA ALA A 411 -32.40 49.01 -13.32
C ALA A 411 -31.81 49.74 -14.54
N ASN A 412 -32.63 50.07 -15.56
CA ASN A 412 -32.22 50.73 -16.79
C ASN A 412 -31.09 50.02 -17.53
N MET A 413 -31.18 48.69 -17.61
CA MET A 413 -30.16 47.81 -18.22
C MET A 413 -30.59 47.29 -19.57
N GLU A 414 -29.64 47.17 -20.47
CA GLU A 414 -29.79 46.45 -21.72
C GLU A 414 -29.44 44.98 -21.52
N ALA A 415 -30.25 44.07 -22.06
CA ALA A 415 -29.96 42.65 -22.02
C ALA A 415 -29.86 42.06 -23.42
N VAL A 416 -28.74 41.40 -23.71
CA VAL A 416 -28.45 40.78 -24.99
C VAL A 416 -28.50 39.26 -24.85
N LEU A 417 -29.28 38.59 -25.71
CA LEU A 417 -29.39 37.14 -25.78
C LEU A 417 -28.69 36.62 -27.04
N GLU A 418 -27.58 35.94 -26.87
CA GLU A 418 -26.80 35.32 -27.94
C GLU A 418 -26.86 33.78 -27.77
N LEU A 419 -27.98 33.22 -28.17
CA LEU A 419 -28.27 31.80 -27.98
C LEU A 419 -27.87 31.00 -29.22
N GLY A 420 -26.94 30.04 -29.07
CA GLY A 420 -26.50 29.14 -30.14
C GLY A 420 -27.66 28.27 -30.67
N ASP A 421 -27.67 28.04 -32.00
CA ASP A 421 -28.78 27.29 -32.65
C ASP A 421 -28.68 25.78 -32.44
N ASN A 422 -27.47 25.23 -32.32
CA ASN A 422 -27.22 23.76 -32.24
C ASN A 422 -26.72 23.32 -30.86
N ILE A 423 -27.43 23.69 -29.80
CA ILE A 423 -27.10 23.29 -28.44
C ILE A 423 -27.71 21.91 -28.15
N PRO A 424 -26.91 20.88 -27.84
CA PRO A 424 -27.44 19.56 -27.44
C PRO A 424 -28.31 19.66 -26.19
N MET A 425 -29.22 18.70 -26.04
CA MET A 425 -30.01 18.57 -24.81
C MET A 425 -29.10 18.17 -23.64
N LEU A 426 -29.31 18.79 -22.50
CA LEU A 426 -28.66 18.46 -21.24
C LEU A 426 -29.59 17.65 -20.34
N VAL A 427 -29.06 16.65 -19.66
CA VAL A 427 -29.81 15.89 -18.64
C VAL A 427 -29.59 16.59 -17.30
N VAL A 428 -30.52 17.49 -16.96
CA VAL A 428 -30.39 18.40 -15.80
C VAL A 428 -31.70 18.57 -15.08
N ASP A 429 -31.65 19.08 -13.84
CA ASP A 429 -32.83 19.57 -13.13
C ASP A 429 -33.15 21.02 -13.55
N TYR A 430 -34.28 21.21 -14.21
CA TYR A 430 -34.74 22.49 -14.73
C TYR A 430 -34.77 23.61 -13.66
N ASN A 431 -35.30 23.30 -12.47
CA ASN A 431 -35.45 24.28 -11.40
C ASN A 431 -34.09 24.67 -10.79
N GLN A 432 -33.22 23.69 -10.59
CA GLN A 432 -31.88 23.93 -10.03
C GLN A 432 -31.01 24.74 -11.01
N ILE A 433 -31.02 24.41 -12.30
CA ILE A 433 -30.29 25.19 -13.30
C ILE A 433 -30.89 26.58 -13.47
N SER A 434 -32.23 26.72 -13.45
CA SER A 434 -32.88 28.06 -13.41
C SER A 434 -32.42 28.88 -12.22
N GLN A 435 -32.24 28.25 -11.05
CA GLN A 435 -31.74 28.92 -9.84
C GLN A 435 -30.30 29.42 -10.02
N VAL A 436 -29.43 28.64 -10.66
CA VAL A 436 -28.04 29.05 -10.99
C VAL A 436 -28.07 30.28 -11.90
N ILE A 437 -28.82 30.20 -13.00
CA ILE A 437 -28.93 31.30 -13.97
C ILE A 437 -29.47 32.58 -13.31
N MET A 438 -30.53 32.46 -12.54
CA MET A 438 -31.11 33.61 -11.83
C MET A 438 -30.14 34.23 -10.83
N ASN A 439 -29.38 33.42 -10.08
CA ASN A 439 -28.36 33.93 -9.16
C ASN A 439 -27.27 34.72 -9.89
N LEU A 440 -26.76 34.21 -11.04
CA LEU A 440 -25.76 34.90 -11.84
C LEU A 440 -26.32 36.20 -12.42
N MET A 441 -27.55 36.20 -12.95
CA MET A 441 -28.19 37.38 -13.46
C MET A 441 -28.43 38.45 -12.38
N ILE A 442 -28.88 38.05 -11.18
CA ILE A 442 -29.06 38.98 -10.06
C ILE A 442 -27.74 39.59 -9.63
N ASN A 443 -26.67 38.78 -9.53
CA ASN A 443 -25.33 39.28 -9.20
C ASN A 443 -24.84 40.32 -10.23
N ALA A 444 -25.06 40.07 -11.52
CA ALA A 444 -24.75 40.99 -12.61
C ALA A 444 -25.54 42.29 -12.50
N ILE A 445 -26.86 42.19 -12.25
CA ILE A 445 -27.73 43.39 -12.06
C ILE A 445 -27.23 44.22 -10.87
N GLU A 446 -26.89 43.59 -9.77
CA GLU A 446 -26.41 44.29 -8.57
C GLU A 446 -24.99 44.88 -8.75
N ALA A 447 -24.17 44.34 -9.67
CA ALA A 447 -22.84 44.89 -10.02
C ALA A 447 -22.90 46.12 -10.95
N MET A 448 -24.10 46.44 -11.48
CA MET A 448 -24.31 47.55 -12.41
C MET A 448 -25.36 48.56 -11.90
N PRO A 449 -25.16 49.22 -10.75
CA PRO A 449 -26.18 50.12 -10.13
C PRO A 449 -26.51 51.35 -10.97
N GLN A 450 -25.66 51.76 -11.91
CA GLN A 450 -25.83 52.88 -12.80
C GLN A 450 -26.37 52.48 -14.19
N GLY A 451 -26.79 51.22 -14.36
CA GLY A 451 -27.12 50.63 -15.65
C GLY A 451 -25.90 49.98 -16.30
N GLY A 452 -26.14 49.31 -17.41
CA GLY A 452 -25.12 48.59 -18.16
C GLY A 452 -25.71 47.52 -19.05
N THR A 453 -24.85 46.63 -19.57
CA THR A 453 -25.25 45.56 -20.48
C THR A 453 -25.04 44.19 -19.84
N LEU A 454 -26.11 43.39 -19.80
CA LEU A 454 -26.07 41.97 -19.41
C LEU A 454 -26.16 41.11 -20.67
N THR A 455 -25.13 40.32 -20.94
CA THR A 455 -25.11 39.37 -22.07
C THR A 455 -25.23 37.93 -21.59
N LEU A 456 -26.22 37.21 -22.14
CA LEU A 456 -26.40 35.78 -21.93
C LEU A 456 -26.07 35.05 -23.23
N ARG A 457 -25.00 34.28 -23.24
CA ARG A 457 -24.57 33.54 -24.41
C ARG A 457 -24.54 32.04 -24.13
N THR A 458 -25.10 31.24 -25.04
CA THR A 458 -24.99 29.79 -25.03
C THR A 458 -24.19 29.29 -26.24
N MET A 459 -23.32 28.32 -26.06
CA MET A 459 -22.57 27.73 -27.16
C MET A 459 -22.28 26.25 -26.90
N TYR A 460 -22.08 25.51 -27.97
CA TYR A 460 -21.52 24.16 -27.91
C TYR A 460 -20.04 24.24 -28.30
N GLN A 461 -19.18 23.68 -27.48
CA GLN A 461 -17.75 23.55 -27.69
C GLN A 461 -17.46 22.11 -28.07
N GLU A 462 -16.67 21.86 -29.14
CA GLU A 462 -16.39 20.50 -29.63
C GLU A 462 -15.22 19.85 -28.92
N ASP A 463 -14.19 20.62 -28.51
CA ASP A 463 -12.97 20.09 -27.86
C ASP A 463 -12.55 21.00 -26.68
N PRO A 464 -12.67 20.53 -25.44
CA PRO A 464 -13.45 19.34 -25.02
C PRO A 464 -14.95 19.53 -25.24
N ALA A 465 -15.66 18.44 -25.56
CA ALA A 465 -17.10 18.50 -25.85
C ALA A 465 -17.87 18.98 -24.62
N ALA A 466 -18.52 20.16 -24.74
CA ALA A 466 -19.26 20.76 -23.64
C ALA A 466 -20.32 21.75 -24.13
N VAL A 467 -21.41 21.89 -23.38
CA VAL A 467 -22.32 23.02 -23.52
C VAL A 467 -21.92 24.09 -22.51
N VAL A 468 -21.78 25.31 -22.98
CA VAL A 468 -21.35 26.46 -22.16
C VAL A 468 -22.41 27.51 -22.14
N LEU A 469 -22.75 28.00 -20.94
CA LEU A 469 -23.50 29.25 -20.73
C LEU A 469 -22.56 30.31 -20.19
N GLN A 470 -22.51 31.46 -20.81
CA GLN A 470 -21.81 32.65 -20.32
C GLN A 470 -22.83 33.70 -19.87
N VAL A 471 -22.59 34.25 -18.69
CA VAL A 471 -23.31 35.41 -18.14
C VAL A 471 -22.28 36.51 -17.94
N THR A 472 -22.33 37.53 -18.79
CA THR A 472 -21.40 38.66 -18.80
C THR A 472 -22.07 39.93 -18.41
N ASP A 473 -21.49 40.68 -17.48
CA ASP A 473 -21.88 42.03 -17.10
C ASP A 473 -20.78 43.04 -17.39
N THR A 474 -21.16 44.32 -17.54
CA THR A 474 -20.24 45.45 -17.67
C THR A 474 -20.15 46.25 -16.37
N GLY A 475 -20.18 45.56 -15.23
CA GLY A 475 -20.20 46.16 -13.89
C GLY A 475 -18.79 46.43 -13.33
N ASP A 476 -18.74 46.61 -12.01
CA ASP A 476 -17.50 47.00 -11.29
C ASP A 476 -16.39 45.96 -11.30
N GLY A 477 -16.68 44.72 -11.73
CA GLY A 477 -15.74 43.61 -11.66
C GLY A 477 -15.47 43.10 -10.23
N ILE A 478 -14.53 42.15 -10.09
CA ILE A 478 -14.19 41.52 -8.81
C ILE A 478 -12.71 41.74 -8.54
N LEU A 479 -12.36 42.13 -7.32
CA LEU A 479 -10.97 42.32 -6.89
C LEU A 479 -10.20 41.01 -6.90
N GLU A 480 -8.91 41.05 -7.25
CA GLU A 480 -8.03 39.89 -7.31
C GLU A 480 -7.99 39.10 -6.00
N GLU A 481 -7.95 39.80 -4.85
CA GLU A 481 -7.96 39.20 -3.51
C GLU A 481 -9.25 38.44 -3.15
N ASP A 482 -10.34 38.67 -3.88
CA ASP A 482 -11.64 38.06 -3.64
C ASP A 482 -11.94 36.87 -4.58
N ARG A 483 -11.20 36.73 -5.70
CA ARG A 483 -11.47 35.71 -6.73
C ARG A 483 -11.64 34.30 -6.17
N ASP A 484 -10.75 33.90 -5.28
CA ASP A 484 -10.79 32.56 -4.68
C ASP A 484 -11.90 32.41 -3.63
N ARG A 485 -12.37 33.52 -3.06
CA ARG A 485 -13.29 33.55 -1.93
C ARG A 485 -14.75 33.78 -2.30
N ILE A 486 -15.06 34.26 -3.51
CA ILE A 486 -16.47 34.56 -3.91
C ILE A 486 -17.40 33.35 -3.85
N PHE A 487 -16.82 32.12 -3.91
CA PHE A 487 -17.57 30.87 -3.80
C PHE A 487 -17.64 30.35 -2.36
N ASP A 488 -16.97 31.01 -1.39
CA ASP A 488 -17.03 30.63 0.01
C ASP A 488 -18.42 30.98 0.57
N PRO A 489 -19.04 30.08 1.33
CA PRO A 489 -20.32 30.36 1.96
C PRO A 489 -20.25 31.60 2.87
N PHE A 490 -21.27 32.44 2.81
CA PHE A 490 -21.40 33.70 3.56
C PHE A 490 -20.41 34.81 3.17
N PHE A 491 -19.56 34.59 2.17
CA PHE A 491 -18.68 35.64 1.70
C PHE A 491 -19.46 36.65 0.84
N THR A 492 -19.45 37.93 1.24
CA THR A 492 -20.07 39.03 0.50
C THR A 492 -19.46 40.37 0.91
N ARG A 493 -19.25 41.26 -0.04
CA ARG A 493 -18.92 42.68 0.23
C ARG A 493 -20.15 43.58 0.20
N LYS A 494 -21.32 43.05 -0.17
CA LYS A 494 -22.57 43.76 -0.26
C LYS A 494 -23.24 43.84 1.11
N SER A 495 -23.67 45.02 1.54
CA SER A 495 -24.35 45.22 2.83
C SER A 495 -25.66 44.42 2.98
N GLU A 496 -26.30 44.11 1.87
CA GLU A 496 -27.57 43.39 1.83
C GLU A 496 -27.46 41.95 1.30
N GLY A 497 -26.26 41.52 0.92
CA GLY A 497 -26.02 40.20 0.36
C GLY A 497 -25.91 39.10 1.44
N THR A 498 -26.43 37.91 1.16
CA THR A 498 -26.32 36.75 2.06
C THR A 498 -24.97 35.99 1.90
N GLY A 499 -24.27 36.21 0.80
CA GLY A 499 -23.07 35.47 0.44
C GLY A 499 -23.29 33.98 0.12
N LEU A 500 -24.55 33.54 -0.03
CA LEU A 500 -24.88 32.13 -0.31
C LEU A 500 -25.16 31.83 -1.80
N GLY A 501 -25.42 32.83 -2.62
CA GLY A 501 -25.85 32.64 -4.01
C GLY A 501 -24.82 31.86 -4.84
N LEU A 502 -23.58 32.31 -4.88
CA LEU A 502 -22.53 31.68 -5.68
C LEU A 502 -22.12 30.31 -5.12
N SER A 503 -22.08 30.13 -3.80
CA SER A 503 -21.79 28.82 -3.17
C SER A 503 -22.89 27.79 -3.49
N ILE A 504 -24.17 28.19 -3.47
CA ILE A 504 -25.29 27.33 -3.89
C ILE A 504 -25.19 27.01 -5.38
N SER A 505 -24.86 27.99 -6.22
CA SER A 505 -24.70 27.78 -7.66
C SER A 505 -23.60 26.75 -7.95
N ARG A 506 -22.46 26.83 -7.27
CA ARG A 506 -21.39 25.88 -7.38
C ARG A 506 -21.80 24.47 -6.95
N GLN A 507 -22.49 24.32 -5.81
CA GLN A 507 -23.02 23.02 -5.35
C GLN A 507 -24.00 22.39 -6.34
N ILE A 508 -24.89 23.20 -6.93
CA ILE A 508 -25.83 22.72 -7.94
C ILE A 508 -25.09 22.21 -9.16
N LEU A 509 -24.15 23.00 -9.68
CA LEU A 509 -23.34 22.62 -10.86
C LEU A 509 -22.53 21.35 -10.60
N GLU A 510 -21.86 21.24 -9.45
CA GLU A 510 -21.12 20.03 -9.06
C GLU A 510 -22.00 18.77 -9.04
N LYS A 511 -23.24 18.86 -8.52
CA LYS A 511 -24.23 17.77 -8.57
C LYS A 511 -24.66 17.38 -9.99
N HIS A 512 -24.56 18.31 -10.94
CA HIS A 512 -24.86 18.10 -12.36
C HIS A 512 -23.63 17.70 -13.19
N GLY A 513 -22.46 17.44 -12.54
CA GLY A 513 -21.22 17.15 -13.25
C GLY A 513 -20.66 18.35 -14.02
N ALA A 514 -21.15 19.55 -13.72
CA ALA A 514 -20.76 20.80 -14.35
C ALA A 514 -19.88 21.63 -13.41
N TYR A 515 -19.21 22.63 -13.96
CA TYR A 515 -18.41 23.56 -13.16
C TYR A 515 -18.58 25.00 -13.63
N ILE A 516 -18.11 25.94 -12.81
CA ILE A 516 -18.18 27.37 -13.07
C ILE A 516 -16.76 27.97 -13.11
N GLU A 517 -16.50 28.78 -14.13
CA GLU A 517 -15.27 29.55 -14.34
C GLU A 517 -15.60 31.05 -14.20
N LEU A 518 -14.59 31.81 -13.79
CA LEU A 518 -14.67 33.25 -13.60
C LEU A 518 -13.61 33.95 -14.44
N ASP A 519 -14.06 34.93 -15.24
CA ASP A 519 -13.20 35.90 -15.88
C ASP A 519 -13.69 37.30 -15.50
N THR A 520 -12.83 38.13 -14.91
CA THR A 520 -13.23 39.44 -14.37
C THR A 520 -12.08 40.42 -14.34
N GLU A 521 -12.39 41.67 -14.63
CA GLU A 521 -11.45 42.79 -14.57
C GLU A 521 -12.13 43.97 -13.89
N VAL A 522 -11.48 44.56 -12.89
CA VAL A 522 -12.03 45.66 -12.10
C VAL A 522 -12.32 46.89 -13.02
N GLY A 523 -13.54 47.38 -12.96
CA GLY A 523 -14.02 48.50 -13.78
C GLY A 523 -14.40 48.16 -15.22
N THR A 524 -14.27 46.88 -15.63
CA THR A 524 -14.65 46.41 -16.97
C THR A 524 -15.84 45.50 -16.94
N GLY A 525 -15.94 44.63 -15.90
CA GLY A 525 -17.08 43.74 -15.71
C GLY A 525 -16.67 42.32 -15.32
N THR A 526 -17.65 41.42 -15.31
CA THR A 526 -17.48 40.02 -14.93
C THR A 526 -18.16 39.09 -15.91
N THR A 527 -17.50 37.98 -16.25
CA THR A 527 -18.05 36.87 -17.02
C THR A 527 -18.01 35.60 -16.18
N PHE A 528 -19.16 35.04 -15.87
CA PHE A 528 -19.26 33.69 -15.35
C PHE A 528 -19.55 32.72 -16.49
N ARG A 529 -18.76 31.65 -16.59
CA ARG A 529 -18.94 30.57 -17.55
C ARG A 529 -19.34 29.31 -16.82
N THR A 530 -20.54 28.79 -17.08
CA THR A 530 -20.96 27.48 -16.58
C THR A 530 -20.77 26.45 -17.68
N VAL A 531 -19.97 25.41 -17.41
CA VAL A 531 -19.56 24.40 -18.37
C VAL A 531 -20.20 23.07 -18.01
N PHE A 532 -20.93 22.49 -18.95
CA PHE A 532 -21.55 21.18 -18.84
C PHE A 532 -20.82 20.22 -19.78
N PRO A 533 -19.81 19.46 -19.28
CA PRO A 533 -19.05 18.54 -20.12
C PRO A 533 -19.93 17.35 -20.54
N PHE A 534 -19.73 16.90 -21.79
CA PHE A 534 -20.22 15.60 -22.21
C PHE A 534 -19.15 14.56 -21.90
N SER A 535 -19.46 13.63 -21.01
CA SER A 535 -18.64 12.42 -20.86
C SER A 535 -19.01 11.48 -22.01
N ASP A 536 -17.98 11.05 -22.76
CA ASP A 536 -18.12 9.97 -23.75
C ASP A 536 -18.61 8.67 -23.10
#